data_d33421821ea50da3a5c3a750ebcf8db6
#
_entry.id   d33421821ea50da3a5c3a750ebcf8db6
#
_cell.length_a   1.000
_cell.length_b   1.000
_cell.length_c   1.000
_cell.angle_alpha   90.00
_cell.angle_beta   90.00
_cell.angle_gamma   90.00
#
_symmetry.space_group_name_H-M   'P 1'
#
loop_
_entity.id
_entity.type
_entity.pdbx_description
1 polymer ?
#
loop_
_entity_poly.entity_id
_entity_poly.type
_entity_poly.pdbx_seq_one_letter_code
_entity_poly.pdbx_strand_id
1 'polypeptide(L)'
;MALNYLILGKKIQTLRSERKISQIRFAEMIDKSPTFVSRMERGLKRPSLETLVTIAQILEVTLDSLLSENMKSIQSEKQTDQESVLRNCSTYERYVLLESMKEIKRVLREGESLLGWGK
;
A
#
# COMPACT_ATOMS: atom_id res chain seq x y z
N MET A 1 10.07 -7.00 1.04
CA MET A 1 8.89 -7.09 0.17
C MET A 1 8.78 -5.82 -0.65
N ALA A 2 8.75 -5.94 -1.96
CA ALA A 2 8.73 -4.79 -2.85
C ALA A 2 7.33 -4.57 -3.40
N LEU A 3 6.91 -3.29 -3.48
CA LEU A 3 5.71 -2.91 -4.21
C LEU A 3 5.91 -3.18 -5.70
N ASN A 4 4.86 -3.65 -6.36
CA ASN A 4 4.87 -3.74 -7.81
C ASN A 4 4.47 -2.39 -8.40
N TYR A 5 5.47 -1.63 -8.85
CA TYR A 5 5.26 -0.27 -9.37
C TYR A 5 4.53 -0.25 -10.71
N LEU A 6 4.58 -1.35 -11.47
CA LEU A 6 3.80 -1.49 -12.69
C LEU A 6 2.30 -1.55 -12.38
N ILE A 7 1.91 -2.31 -11.37
CA ILE A 7 0.52 -2.41 -10.91
C ILE A 7 0.04 -1.05 -10.40
N LEU A 8 0.85 -0.39 -9.58
CA LEU A 8 0.55 0.94 -9.05
C LEU A 8 0.40 1.96 -10.18
N GLY A 9 1.32 1.95 -11.13
CA GLY A 9 1.29 2.85 -12.29
C GLY A 9 0.04 2.66 -13.14
N LYS A 10 -0.36 1.42 -13.38
CA LYS A 10 -1.59 1.11 -14.12
C LYS A 10 -2.84 1.58 -13.37
N LYS A 11 -2.86 1.43 -12.06
CA LYS A 11 -3.97 1.90 -11.22
C LYS A 11 -4.11 3.42 -11.32
N ILE A 12 -3.00 4.14 -11.20
CA ILE A 12 -2.97 5.60 -11.33
C ILE A 12 -3.44 6.02 -12.73
N GLN A 13 -2.94 5.36 -13.78
CA GLN A 13 -3.34 5.64 -15.16
C GLN A 13 -4.84 5.43 -15.36
N THR A 14 -5.38 4.33 -14.86
CA THR A 14 -6.81 4.02 -14.95
C THR A 14 -7.65 5.09 -14.27
N LEU A 15 -7.30 5.46 -13.04
CA LEU A 15 -8.03 6.48 -12.29
C LEU A 15 -7.95 7.84 -12.95
N ARG A 16 -6.76 8.19 -13.47
CA ARG A 16 -6.56 9.43 -14.22
C ARG A 16 -7.43 9.48 -15.47
N SER A 17 -7.39 8.39 -16.25
CA SER A 17 -8.14 8.28 -17.51
C SER A 17 -9.65 8.32 -17.29
N GLU A 18 -10.14 7.67 -16.25
CA GLU A 18 -11.55 7.70 -15.86
C GLU A 18 -12.02 9.12 -15.56
N ARG A 19 -11.14 9.97 -15.04
CA ARG A 19 -11.43 11.37 -14.73
C ARG A 19 -11.13 12.31 -15.90
N LYS A 20 -10.74 11.75 -17.05
CA LYS A 20 -10.45 12.49 -18.29
C LYS A 20 -9.34 13.54 -18.09
N ILE A 21 -8.34 13.21 -17.28
CA ILE A 21 -7.17 14.07 -17.04
C ILE A 21 -6.03 13.55 -17.92
N SER A 22 -5.43 14.45 -18.72
CA SER A 22 -4.26 14.10 -19.54
C SER A 22 -3.02 13.92 -18.66
N GLN A 23 -1.99 13.23 -19.19
CA GLN A 23 -0.71 13.10 -18.47
C GLN A 23 -0.07 14.47 -18.20
N ILE A 24 -0.15 15.39 -19.17
CA ILE A 24 0.39 16.74 -19.04
C ILE A 24 -0.31 17.50 -17.92
N ARG A 25 -1.64 17.46 -17.92
CA ARG A 25 -2.44 18.11 -16.88
C ARG A 25 -2.19 17.50 -15.51
N PHE A 26 -2.13 16.19 -15.45
CA PHE A 26 -1.87 15.46 -14.20
C PHE A 26 -0.49 15.83 -13.63
N ALA A 27 0.52 15.93 -14.50
CA ALA A 27 1.86 16.33 -14.12
C ALA A 27 1.86 17.73 -13.47
N GLU A 28 1.12 18.67 -14.04
CA GLU A 28 0.96 20.00 -13.45
C GLU A 28 0.32 19.93 -12.07
N MET A 29 -0.71 19.10 -11.92
CA MET A 29 -1.46 18.98 -10.67
C MET A 29 -0.62 18.38 -9.54
N ILE A 30 0.33 17.51 -9.85
CA ILE A 30 1.21 16.88 -8.86
C ILE A 30 2.59 17.52 -8.77
N ASP A 31 2.80 18.63 -9.50
CA ASP A 31 4.05 19.38 -9.54
C ASP A 31 5.23 18.51 -9.98
N LYS A 32 5.03 17.78 -11.06
CA LYS A 32 6.04 16.92 -11.68
C LYS A 32 6.05 17.13 -13.19
N SER A 33 7.07 16.58 -13.86
CA SER A 33 7.16 16.66 -15.32
C SER A 33 6.24 15.61 -15.98
N PRO A 34 5.80 15.86 -17.23
CA PRO A 34 5.08 14.83 -17.99
C PRO A 34 5.86 13.54 -18.15
N THR A 35 7.18 13.63 -18.28
CA THR A 35 8.07 12.48 -18.35
C THR A 35 8.00 11.65 -17.06
N PHE A 36 7.96 12.33 -15.91
CA PHE A 36 7.79 11.66 -14.61
C PHE A 36 6.49 10.85 -14.58
N VAL A 37 5.37 11.46 -14.97
CA VAL A 37 4.07 10.81 -15.00
C VAL A 37 4.09 9.61 -15.95
N SER A 38 4.61 9.77 -17.15
CA SER A 38 4.72 8.69 -18.13
C SER A 38 5.52 7.52 -17.57
N ARG A 39 6.66 7.78 -16.98
CA ARG A 39 7.51 6.74 -16.39
C ARG A 39 6.87 6.07 -15.17
N MET A 40 6.25 6.87 -14.31
CA MET A 40 5.54 6.36 -13.14
C MET A 40 4.42 5.40 -13.54
N GLU A 41 3.62 5.77 -14.55
CA GLU A 41 2.53 4.94 -15.03
C GLU A 41 3.01 3.65 -15.68
N ARG A 42 4.23 3.62 -16.20
CA ARG A 42 4.85 2.42 -16.76
C ARG A 42 5.65 1.61 -15.74
N GLY A 43 5.67 2.03 -14.48
CA GLY A 43 6.40 1.34 -13.43
C GLY A 43 7.90 1.59 -13.43
N LEU A 44 8.38 2.56 -14.20
CA LEU A 44 9.81 2.87 -14.36
C LEU A 44 10.31 3.94 -13.39
N LYS A 45 9.41 4.61 -12.69
CA LYS A 45 9.74 5.65 -11.72
C LYS A 45 8.96 5.41 -10.44
N ARG A 46 9.67 5.46 -9.32
CA ARG A 46 9.07 5.26 -7.99
C ARG A 46 8.64 6.63 -7.44
N PRO A 47 7.33 6.85 -7.25
CA PRO A 47 6.89 8.07 -6.59
C PRO A 47 7.20 8.01 -5.10
N SER A 48 7.51 9.16 -4.51
CA SER A 48 7.67 9.27 -3.07
C SER A 48 6.31 9.11 -2.37
N LEU A 49 6.34 8.86 -1.07
CA LEU A 49 5.10 8.78 -0.29
C LEU A 49 4.31 10.08 -0.38
N GLU A 50 4.99 11.23 -0.30
CA GLU A 50 4.33 12.54 -0.44
C GLU A 50 3.65 12.69 -1.79
N THR A 51 4.30 12.27 -2.86
CA THR A 51 3.71 12.29 -4.21
C THR A 51 2.49 11.38 -4.28
N LEU A 52 2.53 10.19 -3.68
CA LEU A 52 1.40 9.27 -3.63
C LEU A 52 0.22 9.87 -2.86
N VAL A 53 0.47 10.55 -1.76
CA VAL A 53 -0.59 11.23 -0.99
C VAL A 53 -1.23 12.33 -1.84
N THR A 54 -0.42 13.12 -2.55
CA THR A 54 -0.92 14.16 -3.46
C THR A 54 -1.76 13.55 -4.58
N ILE A 55 -1.30 12.46 -5.18
CA ILE A 55 -2.04 11.75 -6.23
C ILE A 55 -3.38 11.25 -5.69
N ALA A 56 -3.41 10.66 -4.51
CA ALA A 56 -4.64 10.18 -3.89
C ALA A 56 -5.63 11.31 -3.67
N GLN A 57 -5.16 12.46 -3.20
CA GLN A 57 -5.99 13.65 -2.99
C GLN A 57 -6.58 14.16 -4.31
N ILE A 58 -5.76 14.26 -5.35
CA ILE A 58 -6.19 14.75 -6.67
C ILE A 58 -7.20 13.79 -7.30
N LEU A 59 -6.97 12.50 -7.21
CA LEU A 59 -7.86 11.49 -7.77
C LEU A 59 -9.06 11.19 -6.85
N GLU A 60 -9.13 11.83 -5.70
CA GLU A 60 -10.21 11.68 -4.72
C GLU A 60 -10.41 10.22 -4.28
N VAL A 61 -9.30 9.55 -4.07
CA VAL A 61 -9.29 8.16 -3.57
C VAL A 61 -8.41 8.09 -2.33
N THR A 62 -8.55 7.02 -1.57
CA THR A 62 -7.68 6.77 -0.42
C THR A 62 -6.35 6.18 -0.90
N LEU A 63 -5.32 6.32 -0.09
CA LEU A 63 -4.03 5.67 -0.37
C LEU A 63 -4.20 4.15 -0.41
N ASP A 64 -5.03 3.60 0.46
CA ASP A 64 -5.38 2.17 0.46
C ASP A 64 -5.98 1.75 -0.89
N SER A 65 -6.84 2.58 -1.46
CA SER A 65 -7.44 2.32 -2.77
C SER A 65 -6.38 2.28 -3.88
N LEU A 66 -5.41 3.20 -3.85
CA LEU A 66 -4.30 3.20 -4.80
C LEU A 66 -3.46 1.92 -4.72
N LEU A 67 -3.27 1.39 -3.52
CA LEU A 67 -2.43 0.23 -3.26
C LEU A 67 -3.21 -1.08 -3.25
N SER A 68 -4.53 -1.06 -3.45
CA SER A 68 -5.39 -2.24 -3.32
C SER A 68 -5.00 -3.39 -4.24
N GLU A 69 -4.63 -3.11 -5.48
CA GLU A 69 -4.19 -4.14 -6.44
C GLU A 69 -2.86 -4.76 -6.02
N ASN A 70 -1.94 -3.94 -5.48
CA ASN A 70 -0.69 -4.42 -4.92
C ASN A 70 -0.93 -5.30 -3.70
N MET A 71 -1.85 -4.90 -2.82
CA MET A 71 -2.18 -5.66 -1.62
C MET A 71 -2.80 -7.01 -1.96
N LYS A 72 -3.66 -7.07 -2.96
CA LYS A 72 -4.24 -8.33 -3.45
C LYS A 72 -3.17 -9.26 -4.01
N SER A 73 -2.25 -8.73 -4.80
CA SER A 73 -1.14 -9.49 -5.37
C SER A 73 -0.22 -10.03 -4.27
N ILE A 74 0.13 -9.19 -3.29
CA ILE A 74 0.95 -9.58 -2.14
C ILE A 74 0.22 -10.63 -1.31
N GLN A 75 -1.08 -10.47 -1.07
CA GLN A 75 -1.88 -11.45 -0.33
C GLN A 75 -1.94 -12.78 -1.04
N SER A 76 -2.05 -12.80 -2.37
CA SER A 76 -2.03 -14.04 -3.16
C SER A 76 -0.69 -14.77 -3.03
N GLU A 77 0.42 -14.05 -3.10
CA GLU A 77 1.75 -14.61 -2.90
C GLU A 77 1.95 -15.04 -1.45
N LYS A 78 1.53 -14.21 -0.50
CA LYS A 78 1.66 -14.49 0.94
C LYS A 78 0.71 -15.57 1.44
N GLN A 79 -0.46 -15.75 0.84
CA GLN A 79 -1.32 -16.86 1.21
C GLN A 79 -0.60 -18.18 1.03
N THR A 80 0.19 -18.30 -0.04
CA THR A 80 1.01 -19.48 -0.25
C THR A 80 2.08 -19.61 0.85
N ASP A 81 2.75 -18.52 1.19
CA ASP A 81 3.80 -18.50 2.22
C ASP A 81 3.22 -18.64 3.63
N GLN A 82 2.14 -17.93 3.95
CA GLN A 82 1.47 -18.04 5.26
C GLN A 82 0.84 -19.40 5.45
N GLU A 83 0.19 -19.94 4.42
CA GLU A 83 -0.35 -21.29 4.47
C GLU A 83 0.76 -22.31 4.63
N SER A 84 1.88 -22.15 3.94
CA SER A 84 3.04 -23.01 4.06
C SER A 84 3.62 -22.98 5.47
N VAL A 85 3.80 -21.77 6.04
CA VAL A 85 4.29 -21.61 7.42
C VAL A 85 3.29 -22.18 8.42
N LEU A 86 2.00 -21.89 8.26
CA LEU A 86 0.96 -22.37 9.17
C LEU A 86 0.68 -23.87 9.02
N ARG A 87 0.85 -24.44 7.82
CA ARG A 87 0.72 -25.89 7.59
C ARG A 87 1.82 -26.67 8.28
N ASN A 88 3.00 -26.08 8.36
CA ASN A 88 4.15 -26.71 9.02
C ASN A 88 4.17 -26.44 10.53
N CYS A 89 3.25 -25.62 11.03
CA CYS A 89 3.13 -25.32 12.45
C CYS A 89 2.25 -26.35 13.14
N SER A 90 2.70 -26.83 14.28
CA SER A 90 1.87 -27.63 15.18
C SER A 90 0.75 -26.75 15.76
N THR A 91 -0.28 -27.37 16.33
CA THR A 91 -1.36 -26.65 17.03
C THR A 91 -0.79 -25.78 18.15
N TYR A 92 0.22 -26.25 18.83
CA TYR A 92 0.91 -25.51 19.90
C TYR A 92 1.62 -24.27 19.34
N GLU A 93 2.34 -24.40 18.22
CA GLU A 93 3.03 -23.29 17.58
C GLU A 93 2.06 -22.22 17.12
N ARG A 94 0.92 -22.61 16.53
CA ARG A 94 -0.15 -21.67 16.17
C ARG A 94 -0.67 -20.91 17.37
N TYR A 95 -0.91 -21.61 18.45
CA TYR A 95 -1.40 -21.01 19.69
C TYR A 95 -0.40 -19.96 20.20
N VAL A 96 0.88 -20.30 20.27
CA VAL A 96 1.93 -19.40 20.74
C VAL A 96 2.03 -18.16 19.84
N LEU A 97 1.99 -18.34 18.51
CA LEU A 97 2.04 -17.22 17.57
C LEU A 97 0.86 -16.28 17.74
N LEU A 98 -0.36 -16.81 17.83
CA LEU A 98 -1.57 -16.02 18.00
C LEU A 98 -1.59 -15.28 19.35
N GLU A 99 -1.21 -15.94 20.43
CA GLU A 99 -1.16 -15.34 21.75
C GLU A 99 -0.06 -14.25 21.81
N SER A 100 1.08 -14.49 21.17
CA SER A 100 2.16 -13.49 21.07
C SER A 100 1.69 -12.23 20.34
N MET A 101 0.93 -12.38 19.27
CA MET A 101 0.37 -11.25 18.51
C MET A 101 -0.61 -10.43 19.35
N LYS A 102 -1.46 -11.10 20.12
CA LYS A 102 -2.40 -10.44 21.05
C LYS A 102 -1.65 -9.65 22.12
N GLU A 103 -0.61 -10.23 22.68
CA GLU A 103 0.19 -9.60 23.72
C GLU A 103 0.92 -8.37 23.20
N ILE A 104 1.51 -8.44 22.01
CA ILE A 104 2.18 -7.32 21.37
C ILE A 104 1.18 -6.17 21.13
N LYS A 105 -0.02 -6.50 20.64
CA LYS A 105 -1.09 -5.54 20.41
C LYS A 105 -1.50 -4.84 21.70
N ARG A 106 -1.62 -5.58 22.80
CA ARG A 106 -1.96 -5.04 24.11
C ARG A 106 -0.89 -4.06 24.59
N VAL A 107 0.38 -4.46 24.52
CA VAL A 107 1.51 -3.65 24.92
C VAL A 107 1.58 -2.33 24.15
N LEU A 108 1.37 -2.40 22.83
CA LEU A 108 1.34 -1.21 21.96
C LEU A 108 0.23 -0.24 22.37
N ARG A 109 -0.97 -0.75 22.66
CA ARG A 109 -2.11 0.07 23.10
C ARG A 109 -1.86 0.72 24.46
N GLU A 110 -1.32 -0.02 25.40
CA GLU A 110 -0.97 0.51 26.72
C GLU A 110 0.11 1.58 26.60
N GLY A 111 1.11 1.38 25.75
CA GLY A 111 2.14 2.37 25.47
C GLY A 111 1.58 3.66 24.88
N GLU A 112 0.66 3.57 23.95
CA GLU A 112 -0.04 4.73 23.37
C GLU A 112 -0.80 5.50 24.47
N SER A 113 -1.52 4.79 25.33
CA SER A 113 -2.28 5.38 26.42
C SER A 113 -1.36 6.11 27.40
N LEU A 114 -0.24 5.49 27.77
CA LEU A 114 0.74 6.08 28.70
C LEU A 114 1.39 7.34 28.12
N LEU A 115 1.64 7.37 26.81
CA LEU A 115 2.25 8.49 26.12
C LEU A 115 1.22 9.57 25.72
N GLY A 116 -0.06 9.33 25.94
CA GLY A 116 -1.12 10.25 25.58
C GLY A 116 -1.42 10.28 24.07
N TRP A 117 -0.91 9.33 23.34
CA TRP A 117 -1.19 9.16 21.92
C TRP A 117 -2.50 8.38 21.73
N GLY A 118 -3.16 8.55 20.60
CA GLY A 118 -4.38 7.80 20.32
C GLY A 118 -5.66 8.40 20.91
N LYS A 119 -5.62 9.65 21.29
CA LYS A 119 -6.82 10.40 21.72
C LYS A 119 -7.51 11.03 20.53
#